data_cfacf7cf3ade456b0ad3d65aeef531d5
#
_entry.id   cfacf7cf3ade456b0ad3d65aeef531d5
#
_cell.length_a   1.000
_cell.length_b   1.000
_cell.length_c   1.000
_cell.angle_alpha   90.00
_cell.angle_beta   90.00
_cell.angle_gamma   90.00
#
_symmetry.space_group_name_H-M   'P 1'
#
loop_
_entity.id
_entity.type
_entity.pdbx_description
1 polymer ?
#
loop_
_entity_poly.entity_id
_entity_poly.type
_entity_poly.pdbx_seq_one_letter_code
_entity_poly.pdbx_strand_id
1 'polypeptide(L)'
;MAFYGDTDAQETQEWQDAFDSVLQHMGTERAAFLLEKLYQQAIAKHVPIQRLNTPYLNTISVAEEPAMPGDQDMERRIRALIRWNALAMVLRANKTGDDLGGHLASFASSATLYDVGFNHFFRANNDNFGGDMIYYQGHCAPGIYARSFLEGRLTEEHLNNFRREVDGVGLPSYPHPYLMPDYWQFPTVSMGLGPIMSIYQAHIQKYLMNRGLIKEENRKVWAYLGDGEMDEPESTGAISLAGREKLDNLIWVVNCNLQRLDGPVRGNGKIIQELESLFRGAGWRVIKVVWGRHWDPLLAKDKTGALKSVMEETLDGEYQRLQVKGGAYAREKFFGKYPEAAELIKDLSDEDIDNLNRGGHDPYKVFAAYAEACTAKGQPTVILAKTVKGYGLSDEIEAVNKTHQIKKMQIESLKYVRDRFNLPFNDEQLEEVPFYRPSENSPELKYMKARREALGGYLPARRKESEQLAIPELSVFDAVLKGSQGKEQSTTMVMVRLIAALLKEKAIKDRVVPIVPDEARTFGLEGMFRQLGIYAANGQHYTPEDQEQLMHYREAKDGHMLQEGINEAGAMSAWAALATSYSTNNLPMIPMYMYYSMFG
;
A
#
# COMPACT_ATOMS: atom_id res chain seq x y z
N MET A 1 21.90 -21.50 11.76
CA MET A 1 20.78 -22.27 11.18
C MET A 1 21.34 -23.21 10.13
N ALA A 2 21.23 -24.50 10.31
CA ALA A 2 21.61 -25.42 9.24
C ALA A 2 20.64 -25.28 8.07
N PHE A 3 21.15 -24.99 6.88
CA PHE A 3 20.38 -25.06 5.65
C PHE A 3 20.37 -26.53 5.19
N TYR A 4 19.22 -27.02 4.76
CA TYR A 4 19.17 -28.33 4.12
C TYR A 4 20.07 -28.29 2.87
N GLY A 5 21.03 -29.22 2.78
CA GLY A 5 22.07 -29.20 1.74
C GLY A 5 23.36 -28.45 2.13
N ASP A 6 23.48 -27.95 3.37
CA ASP A 6 24.74 -27.43 3.90
C ASP A 6 25.73 -28.60 4.01
N THR A 7 26.86 -28.47 3.34
CA THR A 7 27.91 -29.49 3.30
C THR A 7 28.83 -29.42 4.48
N ASP A 8 28.87 -28.30 5.23
CA ASP A 8 29.64 -28.09 6.43
C ASP A 8 28.91 -27.11 7.38
N ALA A 9 28.00 -27.69 8.17
CA ALA A 9 27.20 -26.93 9.13
C ALA A 9 28.03 -26.30 10.26
N GLN A 10 29.20 -26.86 10.57
CA GLN A 10 30.08 -26.30 11.58
C GLN A 10 30.74 -25.02 11.03
N GLU A 11 31.34 -25.05 9.84
CA GLU A 11 31.92 -23.87 9.20
C GLU A 11 30.88 -22.76 9.05
N THR A 12 29.67 -23.09 8.62
CA THR A 12 28.57 -22.14 8.50
C THR A 12 28.24 -21.47 9.84
N GLN A 13 28.20 -22.24 10.93
CA GLN A 13 27.94 -21.70 12.26
C GLN A 13 29.10 -20.79 12.73
N GLU A 14 30.35 -21.16 12.49
CA GLU A 14 31.50 -20.35 12.82
C GLU A 14 31.48 -18.96 12.11
N TRP A 15 31.07 -18.92 10.83
CA TRP A 15 30.88 -17.67 10.09
C TRP A 15 29.76 -16.80 10.69
N GLN A 16 28.66 -17.43 11.10
CA GLN A 16 27.54 -16.71 11.72
C GLN A 16 27.93 -16.15 13.09
N ASP A 17 28.60 -16.96 13.93
CA ASP A 17 29.08 -16.54 15.26
C ASP A 17 30.07 -15.39 15.16
N ALA A 18 30.97 -15.44 14.16
CA ALA A 18 31.94 -14.37 13.92
C ALA A 18 31.23 -13.06 13.53
N PHE A 19 30.21 -13.14 12.68
CA PHE A 19 29.40 -11.99 12.30
C PHE A 19 28.63 -11.41 13.49
N ASP A 20 27.96 -12.26 14.28
CA ASP A 20 27.23 -11.86 15.49
C ASP A 20 28.16 -11.21 16.54
N SER A 21 29.38 -11.73 16.70
CA SER A 21 30.38 -11.10 17.54
C SER A 21 30.74 -9.69 17.07
N VAL A 22 30.92 -9.49 15.76
CA VAL A 22 31.18 -8.14 15.21
C VAL A 22 30.01 -7.23 15.48
N LEU A 23 28.78 -7.70 15.23
CA LEU A 23 27.57 -6.91 15.44
C LEU A 23 27.42 -6.48 16.90
N GLN A 24 27.66 -7.40 17.83
CA GLN A 24 27.54 -7.17 19.28
C GLN A 24 28.62 -6.24 19.84
N HIS A 25 29.87 -6.37 19.41
CA HIS A 25 31.01 -5.65 20.01
C HIS A 25 31.43 -4.40 19.25
N MET A 26 31.21 -4.38 17.93
CA MET A 26 31.67 -3.30 17.06
C MET A 26 30.50 -2.46 16.44
N GLY A 27 29.28 -2.94 16.61
CA GLY A 27 28.05 -2.27 16.14
C GLY A 27 27.74 -2.48 14.65
N THR A 28 26.58 -1.96 14.27
CA THR A 28 25.96 -2.15 12.94
C THR A 28 26.79 -1.56 11.79
N GLU A 29 27.46 -0.41 12.00
CA GLU A 29 28.28 0.24 10.95
C GLU A 29 29.45 -0.65 10.54
N ARG A 30 30.16 -1.26 11.52
CA ARG A 30 31.28 -2.15 11.23
C ARG A 30 30.82 -3.46 10.58
N ALA A 31 29.70 -4.02 11.03
CA ALA A 31 29.12 -5.22 10.44
C ALA A 31 28.72 -4.96 8.97
N ALA A 32 28.04 -3.83 8.69
CA ALA A 32 27.69 -3.43 7.33
C ALA A 32 28.92 -3.26 6.42
N PHE A 33 29.97 -2.61 6.90
CA PHE A 33 31.22 -2.45 6.16
C PHE A 33 31.86 -3.79 5.78
N LEU A 34 31.89 -4.75 6.71
CA LEU A 34 32.47 -6.09 6.43
C LEU A 34 31.63 -6.85 5.42
N LEU A 35 30.30 -6.85 5.55
CA LEU A 35 29.42 -7.46 4.57
C LEU A 35 29.60 -6.86 3.18
N GLU A 36 29.72 -5.54 3.08
CA GLU A 36 29.97 -4.87 1.80
C GLU A 36 31.29 -5.33 1.18
N LYS A 37 32.37 -5.46 1.97
CA LYS A 37 33.66 -5.94 1.48
C LYS A 37 33.60 -7.40 1.01
N LEU A 38 32.91 -8.27 1.74
CA LEU A 38 32.71 -9.66 1.31
C LEU A 38 31.86 -9.72 0.04
N TYR A 39 30.81 -8.92 -0.06
CA TYR A 39 29.98 -8.82 -1.25
C TYR A 39 30.78 -8.35 -2.48
N GLN A 40 31.58 -7.28 -2.34
CA GLN A 40 32.45 -6.80 -3.40
C GLN A 40 33.45 -7.88 -3.85
N GLN A 41 34.03 -8.62 -2.90
CA GLN A 41 34.95 -9.72 -3.17
C GLN A 41 34.25 -10.87 -3.91
N ALA A 42 33.03 -11.23 -3.51
CA ALA A 42 32.23 -12.26 -4.16
C ALA A 42 31.93 -11.91 -5.61
N ILE A 43 31.50 -10.65 -5.89
CA ILE A 43 31.30 -10.15 -7.26
C ILE A 43 32.59 -10.23 -8.07
N ALA A 44 33.71 -9.75 -7.53
CA ALA A 44 35.01 -9.75 -8.21
C ALA A 44 35.52 -11.17 -8.53
N LYS A 45 35.08 -12.17 -7.77
CA LYS A 45 35.41 -13.59 -7.97
C LYS A 45 34.33 -14.35 -8.76
N HIS A 46 33.33 -13.64 -9.32
CA HIS A 46 32.22 -14.23 -10.06
C HIS A 46 31.42 -15.29 -9.29
N VAL A 47 31.36 -15.17 -7.95
CA VAL A 47 30.49 -16.01 -7.14
C VAL A 47 29.04 -15.65 -7.49
N PRO A 48 28.19 -16.61 -7.89
CA PRO A 48 26.81 -16.32 -8.25
C PRO A 48 26.01 -15.95 -6.99
N ILE A 49 25.80 -14.67 -6.75
CA ILE A 49 24.95 -14.16 -5.69
C ILE A 49 23.55 -14.06 -6.28
N GLN A 50 22.70 -15.00 -5.93
CA GLN A 50 21.45 -15.22 -6.65
C GLN A 50 20.36 -14.18 -6.42
N ARG A 51 20.22 -13.53 -5.26
CA ARG A 51 19.18 -12.51 -5.00
C ARG A 51 19.43 -11.75 -3.69
N LEU A 52 18.89 -10.53 -3.58
CA LEU A 52 18.83 -9.73 -2.35
C LEU A 52 17.62 -10.10 -1.46
N ASN A 53 17.29 -11.37 -1.37
CA ASN A 53 16.15 -11.83 -0.57
C ASN A 53 16.57 -12.68 0.63
N THR A 54 15.75 -12.56 1.66
CA THR A 54 15.79 -13.40 2.85
C THR A 54 14.99 -14.69 2.61
N PRO A 55 15.15 -15.73 3.43
CA PRO A 55 14.35 -16.96 3.34
C PRO A 55 12.84 -16.68 3.27
N TYR A 56 12.07 -17.59 2.70
CA TYR A 56 10.61 -17.45 2.52
C TYR A 56 9.85 -17.61 3.85
N LEU A 57 10.22 -16.76 4.81
CA LEU A 57 9.73 -16.72 6.19
C LEU A 57 9.25 -15.32 6.55
N ASN A 58 8.58 -15.20 7.70
CA ASN A 58 8.24 -13.90 8.26
C ASN A 58 9.52 -13.12 8.62
N THR A 59 9.52 -11.82 8.35
CA THR A 59 10.67 -10.95 8.70
C THR A 59 10.77 -10.76 10.21
N ILE A 60 9.63 -10.59 10.89
CA ILE A 60 9.58 -10.41 12.35
C ILE A 60 9.52 -11.79 12.98
N SER A 61 10.45 -12.09 13.87
CA SER A 61 10.46 -13.34 14.62
C SER A 61 9.40 -13.34 15.72
N VAL A 62 8.96 -14.53 16.15
CA VAL A 62 7.96 -14.67 17.22
C VAL A 62 8.38 -13.93 18.53
N ALA A 63 9.68 -13.89 18.82
CA ALA A 63 10.20 -13.23 20.01
C ALA A 63 10.14 -11.68 19.92
N GLU A 64 10.08 -11.14 18.71
CA GLU A 64 10.03 -9.69 18.43
C GLU A 64 8.61 -9.18 18.22
N GLU A 65 7.61 -10.06 18.15
CA GLU A 65 6.22 -9.67 17.94
C GLU A 65 5.67 -8.91 19.15
N PRO A 66 5.21 -7.65 18.97
CA PRO A 66 4.56 -6.93 20.04
C PRO A 66 3.19 -7.54 20.37
N ALA A 67 2.80 -7.47 21.63
CA ALA A 67 1.48 -7.90 22.06
C ALA A 67 0.38 -7.07 21.36
N MET A 68 -0.54 -7.75 20.67
CA MET A 68 -1.67 -7.09 20.01
C MET A 68 -2.72 -6.68 21.05
N PRO A 69 -3.08 -5.39 21.14
CA PRO A 69 -4.09 -4.91 22.08
C PRO A 69 -5.50 -5.17 21.56
N GLY A 70 -6.49 -4.98 22.41
CA GLY A 70 -7.91 -5.09 22.07
C GLY A 70 -8.50 -6.47 22.30
N ASP A 71 -9.77 -6.63 21.96
CA ASP A 71 -10.53 -7.88 22.07
C ASP A 71 -10.55 -8.60 20.71
N GLN A 72 -9.70 -9.61 20.57
CA GLN A 72 -9.51 -10.32 19.31
C GLN A 72 -10.72 -11.17 18.89
N ASP A 73 -11.51 -11.65 19.85
CA ASP A 73 -12.76 -12.35 19.55
C ASP A 73 -13.81 -11.38 19.01
N MET A 74 -13.88 -10.19 19.60
CA MET A 74 -14.76 -9.13 19.13
C MET A 74 -14.36 -8.69 17.71
N GLU A 75 -13.07 -8.46 17.45
CA GLU A 75 -12.58 -8.09 16.12
C GLU A 75 -12.83 -9.19 15.09
N ARG A 76 -12.68 -10.46 15.45
CA ARG A 76 -13.03 -11.59 14.59
C ARG A 76 -14.50 -11.58 14.19
N ARG A 77 -15.40 -11.32 15.15
CA ARG A 77 -16.86 -11.21 14.89
C ARG A 77 -17.19 -10.03 13.99
N ILE A 78 -16.63 -8.86 14.24
CA ILE A 78 -16.83 -7.65 13.42
C ILE A 78 -16.33 -7.92 11.98
N ARG A 79 -15.16 -8.49 11.82
CA ARG A 79 -14.61 -8.84 10.51
C ARG A 79 -15.48 -9.84 9.75
N ALA A 80 -16.09 -10.79 10.45
CA ALA A 80 -17.05 -11.72 9.87
C ALA A 80 -18.29 -10.99 9.33
N LEU A 81 -18.84 -10.04 10.08
CA LEU A 81 -19.98 -9.21 9.65
C LEU A 81 -19.63 -8.31 8.47
N ILE A 82 -18.42 -7.74 8.43
CA ILE A 82 -17.94 -6.95 7.29
C ILE A 82 -17.85 -7.82 6.04
N ARG A 83 -17.27 -9.03 6.15
CA ARG A 83 -17.18 -10.00 5.04
C ARG A 83 -18.55 -10.36 4.49
N TRP A 84 -19.52 -10.63 5.39
CA TRP A 84 -20.88 -10.96 4.99
C TRP A 84 -21.56 -9.80 4.26
N ASN A 85 -21.53 -8.60 4.79
CA ASN A 85 -22.21 -7.45 4.17
C ASN A 85 -21.56 -7.09 2.80
N ALA A 86 -20.25 -7.24 2.66
CA ALA A 86 -19.58 -7.09 1.36
C ALA A 86 -20.04 -8.16 0.36
N LEU A 87 -20.16 -9.42 0.80
CA LEU A 87 -20.71 -10.52 0.02
C LEU A 87 -22.16 -10.23 -0.40
N ALA A 88 -23.01 -9.90 0.57
CA ALA A 88 -24.44 -9.61 0.34
C ALA A 88 -24.62 -8.48 -0.66
N MET A 89 -23.85 -7.39 -0.54
CA MET A 89 -23.91 -6.25 -1.46
C MET A 89 -23.60 -6.66 -2.90
N VAL A 90 -22.54 -7.43 -3.14
CA VAL A 90 -22.16 -7.89 -4.48
C VAL A 90 -23.18 -8.87 -5.05
N LEU A 91 -23.63 -9.85 -4.26
CA LEU A 91 -24.61 -10.85 -4.73
C LEU A 91 -25.97 -10.22 -5.04
N ARG A 92 -26.45 -9.31 -4.18
CA ARG A 92 -27.73 -8.61 -4.40
C ARG A 92 -27.68 -7.73 -5.64
N ALA A 93 -26.60 -6.98 -5.85
CA ALA A 93 -26.41 -6.18 -7.07
C ALA A 93 -26.50 -7.03 -8.35
N ASN A 94 -26.04 -8.28 -8.32
CA ASN A 94 -26.09 -9.17 -9.48
C ASN A 94 -27.39 -9.99 -9.60
N LYS A 95 -28.27 -10.00 -8.57
CA LYS A 95 -29.60 -10.62 -8.66
C LYS A 95 -30.56 -9.84 -9.58
N THR A 96 -30.34 -8.52 -9.77
CA THR A 96 -31.19 -7.66 -10.59
C THR A 96 -31.10 -7.93 -12.09
N GLY A 97 -30.20 -8.80 -12.54
CA GLY A 97 -30.04 -9.20 -13.93
C GLY A 97 -29.14 -8.32 -14.79
N ASP A 98 -28.64 -7.20 -14.24
CA ASP A 98 -27.80 -6.23 -14.98
C ASP A 98 -26.32 -6.62 -15.08
N ASP A 99 -25.94 -7.77 -14.54
CA ASP A 99 -24.56 -8.30 -14.54
C ASP A 99 -23.48 -7.27 -14.11
N LEU A 100 -23.77 -6.54 -13.03
CA LEU A 100 -22.95 -5.43 -12.56
C LEU A 100 -21.56 -5.85 -12.08
N GLY A 101 -21.36 -7.12 -11.76
CA GLY A 101 -20.10 -7.63 -11.24
C GLY A 101 -19.80 -7.20 -9.80
N GLY A 102 -18.54 -7.19 -9.43
CA GLY A 102 -18.03 -6.85 -8.11
C GLY A 102 -16.75 -7.62 -7.82
N HIS A 103 -15.82 -7.04 -7.07
CA HIS A 103 -14.51 -7.62 -6.80
C HIS A 103 -14.41 -8.17 -5.37
N LEU A 104 -15.30 -9.12 -5.05
CA LEU A 104 -15.39 -9.69 -3.71
C LEU A 104 -14.14 -10.46 -3.29
N ALA A 105 -13.53 -11.21 -4.21
CA ALA A 105 -12.39 -12.08 -3.91
C ALA A 105 -11.14 -11.32 -3.44
N SER A 106 -10.89 -10.12 -3.99
CA SER A 106 -9.78 -9.27 -3.57
C SER A 106 -9.98 -8.75 -2.15
N PHE A 107 -11.18 -8.28 -1.83
CA PHE A 107 -11.49 -7.88 -0.45
C PHE A 107 -11.43 -9.06 0.51
N ALA A 108 -11.99 -10.22 0.13
CA ALA A 108 -11.96 -11.43 0.96
C ALA A 108 -10.51 -11.81 1.35
N SER A 109 -9.55 -11.65 0.43
CA SER A 109 -8.14 -11.89 0.74
C SER A 109 -7.52 -10.85 1.68
N SER A 110 -7.92 -9.58 1.59
CA SER A 110 -7.32 -8.46 2.32
C SER A 110 -8.09 -8.01 3.57
N ALA A 111 -9.22 -8.63 3.89
CA ALA A 111 -10.09 -8.18 4.97
C ALA A 111 -9.39 -8.06 6.34
N THR A 112 -8.47 -8.99 6.67
CA THR A 112 -7.66 -8.91 7.90
C THR A 112 -6.70 -7.73 7.87
N LEU A 113 -6.08 -7.45 6.71
CA LEU A 113 -5.16 -6.33 6.54
C LEU A 113 -5.85 -4.98 6.81
N TYR A 114 -7.06 -4.79 6.26
CA TYR A 114 -7.85 -3.59 6.53
C TYR A 114 -8.37 -3.52 7.96
N ASP A 115 -8.85 -4.62 8.50
CA ASP A 115 -9.42 -4.66 9.84
C ASP A 115 -8.40 -4.23 10.91
N VAL A 116 -7.19 -4.79 10.85
CA VAL A 116 -6.09 -4.39 11.74
C VAL A 116 -5.74 -2.90 11.56
N GLY A 117 -5.71 -2.41 10.32
CA GLY A 117 -5.48 -1.00 10.01
C GLY A 117 -6.53 -0.09 10.66
N PHE A 118 -7.80 -0.38 10.46
CA PHE A 118 -8.91 0.40 11.00
C PHE A 118 -9.01 0.38 12.54
N ASN A 119 -8.69 -0.76 13.14
CA ASN A 119 -8.83 -0.92 14.59
C ASN A 119 -7.62 -0.40 15.38
N HIS A 120 -6.40 -0.32 14.76
CA HIS A 120 -5.18 -0.07 15.51
C HIS A 120 -4.28 1.03 14.96
N PHE A 121 -4.35 1.37 13.67
CA PHE A 121 -3.33 2.20 13.03
C PHE A 121 -3.84 3.43 12.30
N PHE A 122 -4.97 3.35 11.56
CA PHE A 122 -5.43 4.46 10.73
C PHE A 122 -5.99 5.60 11.56
N ARG A 123 -5.23 6.67 11.69
CA ARG A 123 -5.61 7.84 12.49
C ARG A 123 -6.35 8.85 11.61
N ALA A 124 -7.53 9.23 12.05
CA ALA A 124 -8.32 10.26 11.38
C ALA A 124 -7.82 11.67 11.73
N ASN A 125 -8.21 12.64 10.91
CA ASN A 125 -7.97 14.05 11.17
C ASN A 125 -8.78 14.52 12.37
N ASN A 126 -8.16 15.31 13.23
CA ASN A 126 -8.77 16.02 14.37
C ASN A 126 -8.06 17.35 14.62
N ASP A 127 -8.48 18.10 15.63
CA ASP A 127 -7.93 19.43 15.95
C ASP A 127 -6.42 19.45 16.19
N ASN A 128 -5.83 18.33 16.58
CA ASN A 128 -4.41 18.25 16.96
C ASN A 128 -3.55 17.48 15.95
N PHE A 129 -4.16 16.79 14.99
CA PHE A 129 -3.45 15.91 14.07
C PHE A 129 -4.13 15.91 12.69
N GLY A 130 -3.36 16.12 11.63
CA GLY A 130 -3.86 16.23 10.25
C GLY A 130 -4.39 14.94 9.64
N GLY A 131 -4.31 13.80 10.33
CA GLY A 131 -4.79 12.49 9.87
C GLY A 131 -3.84 11.77 8.92
N ASP A 132 -3.87 10.43 8.96
CA ASP A 132 -3.19 9.60 7.98
C ASP A 132 -3.94 9.62 6.64
N MET A 133 -3.23 9.35 5.56
CA MET A 133 -3.75 9.29 4.21
C MET A 133 -3.75 7.85 3.73
N ILE A 134 -4.87 7.37 3.17
CA ILE A 134 -5.02 5.96 2.83
C ILE A 134 -5.50 5.82 1.39
N TYR A 135 -4.66 5.19 0.57
CA TYR A 135 -4.99 4.73 -0.78
C TYR A 135 -5.54 3.30 -0.66
N TYR A 136 -6.86 3.19 -0.66
CA TYR A 136 -7.53 1.89 -0.62
C TYR A 136 -7.40 1.21 -1.98
N GLN A 137 -7.09 -0.08 -2.02
CA GLN A 137 -7.12 -0.84 -3.27
C GLN A 137 -8.53 -0.77 -3.88
N GLY A 138 -8.63 -0.38 -5.14
CA GLY A 138 -9.94 -0.16 -5.80
C GLY A 138 -10.87 -1.36 -5.72
N HIS A 139 -10.35 -2.57 -5.95
CA HIS A 139 -11.08 -3.83 -5.85
C HIS A 139 -11.57 -4.18 -4.43
N CYS A 140 -11.14 -3.46 -3.40
CA CYS A 140 -11.55 -3.69 -2.01
C CYS A 140 -12.66 -2.76 -1.52
N ALA A 141 -13.15 -1.84 -2.37
CA ALA A 141 -14.22 -0.92 -2.04
C ALA A 141 -15.46 -1.59 -1.38
N PRO A 142 -15.92 -2.79 -1.82
CA PRO A 142 -17.04 -3.47 -1.16
C PRO A 142 -16.87 -3.67 0.34
N GLY A 143 -15.67 -4.02 0.78
CA GLY A 143 -15.39 -4.21 2.21
C GLY A 143 -15.37 -2.90 3.01
N ILE A 144 -14.91 -1.82 2.38
CA ILE A 144 -14.90 -0.49 3.01
C ILE A 144 -16.33 0.04 3.17
N TYR A 145 -17.17 -0.16 2.15
CA TYR A 145 -18.60 0.16 2.24
C TYR A 145 -19.32 -0.67 3.31
N ALA A 146 -19.06 -1.99 3.35
CA ALA A 146 -19.62 -2.87 4.36
C ALA A 146 -19.23 -2.46 5.79
N ARG A 147 -17.99 -2.03 6.01
CA ARG A 147 -17.56 -1.48 7.30
C ARG A 147 -18.30 -0.18 7.62
N SER A 148 -18.39 0.74 6.68
CA SER A 148 -19.10 2.02 6.87
C SER A 148 -20.61 1.83 7.10
N PHE A 149 -21.19 0.76 6.57
CA PHE A 149 -22.57 0.35 6.89
C PHE A 149 -22.69 -0.07 8.37
N LEU A 150 -21.78 -0.90 8.88
CA LEU A 150 -21.76 -1.24 10.30
C LEU A 150 -21.54 -0.01 11.19
N GLU A 151 -20.72 0.93 10.76
CA GLU A 151 -20.48 2.21 11.42
C GLU A 151 -21.70 3.16 11.39
N GLY A 152 -22.76 2.83 10.65
CA GLY A 152 -23.96 3.66 10.49
C GLY A 152 -23.80 4.85 9.55
N ARG A 153 -22.74 4.90 8.77
CA ARG A 153 -22.42 5.97 7.81
C ARG A 153 -23.03 5.75 6.44
N LEU A 154 -23.32 4.50 6.13
CA LEU A 154 -24.05 4.08 4.93
C LEU A 154 -25.32 3.32 5.34
N THR A 155 -26.35 3.34 4.50
CA THR A 155 -27.62 2.66 4.70
C THR A 155 -27.74 1.43 3.81
N GLU A 156 -28.75 0.59 4.07
CA GLU A 156 -29.07 -0.54 3.17
C GLU A 156 -29.41 -0.06 1.75
N GLU A 157 -30.05 1.10 1.64
CA GLU A 157 -30.34 1.71 0.33
C GLU A 157 -29.06 2.00 -0.45
N HIS A 158 -28.03 2.59 0.19
CA HIS A 158 -26.74 2.78 -0.44
C HIS A 158 -26.14 1.46 -0.94
N LEU A 159 -26.15 0.41 -0.11
CA LEU A 159 -25.60 -0.89 -0.46
C LEU A 159 -26.37 -1.59 -1.58
N ASN A 160 -27.70 -1.46 -1.60
CA ASN A 160 -28.54 -1.99 -2.67
C ASN A 160 -28.29 -1.32 -4.02
N ASN A 161 -27.82 -0.07 -4.02
CA ASN A 161 -27.46 0.69 -5.21
C ASN A 161 -25.95 0.65 -5.53
N PHE A 162 -25.25 -0.40 -5.11
CA PHE A 162 -23.84 -0.61 -5.45
C PHE A 162 -23.65 -0.73 -6.96
N ARG A 163 -22.70 0.04 -7.51
CA ARG A 163 -22.40 0.16 -8.96
C ARG A 163 -23.53 0.75 -9.79
N ARG A 164 -24.35 1.63 -9.19
CA ARG A 164 -25.41 2.38 -9.88
C ARG A 164 -25.16 3.89 -9.85
N GLU A 165 -23.92 4.29 -9.79
CA GLU A 165 -23.51 5.71 -9.78
C GLU A 165 -23.98 6.47 -11.03
N VAL A 166 -24.15 5.81 -12.15
CA VAL A 166 -24.67 6.40 -13.39
C VAL A 166 -26.10 6.91 -13.23
N ASP A 167 -26.87 6.31 -12.34
CA ASP A 167 -28.25 6.71 -12.04
C ASP A 167 -28.33 7.91 -11.06
N GLY A 168 -27.17 8.44 -10.67
CA GLY A 168 -27.06 9.55 -9.70
C GLY A 168 -27.31 9.14 -8.25
N VAL A 169 -27.47 7.85 -7.98
CA VAL A 169 -27.67 7.24 -6.65
C VAL A 169 -26.74 6.07 -6.47
N GLY A 170 -26.37 5.77 -5.22
CA GLY A 170 -25.62 4.57 -4.92
C GLY A 170 -24.11 4.75 -4.85
N LEU A 171 -23.44 3.61 -4.68
CA LEU A 171 -22.02 3.56 -4.36
C LEU A 171 -21.20 3.30 -5.64
N PRO A 172 -20.13 4.08 -5.89
CA PRO A 172 -19.27 3.89 -7.06
C PRO A 172 -18.54 2.56 -7.01
N SER A 173 -18.21 2.06 -8.21
CA SER A 173 -17.46 0.81 -8.39
C SER A 173 -16.12 0.81 -7.70
N TYR A 174 -15.44 1.96 -7.71
CA TYR A 174 -14.13 2.20 -7.14
C TYR A 174 -14.10 3.48 -6.32
N PRO A 175 -13.13 3.66 -5.42
CA PRO A 175 -12.91 4.92 -4.73
C PRO A 175 -12.84 6.10 -5.70
N HIS A 176 -13.74 7.06 -5.56
CA HIS A 176 -13.80 8.23 -6.44
C HIS A 176 -14.28 9.48 -5.71
N PRO A 177 -13.38 10.45 -5.42
CA PRO A 177 -13.72 11.67 -4.68
C PRO A 177 -14.80 12.54 -5.33
N TYR A 178 -14.90 12.53 -6.65
CA TYR A 178 -15.94 13.27 -7.38
C TYR A 178 -17.35 12.71 -7.11
N LEU A 179 -17.48 11.37 -7.07
CA LEU A 179 -18.75 10.68 -6.86
C LEU A 179 -19.17 10.64 -5.38
N MET A 180 -18.20 10.60 -4.48
CA MET A 180 -18.44 10.64 -3.02
C MET A 180 -17.49 11.65 -2.35
N PRO A 181 -17.80 12.97 -2.50
CA PRO A 181 -16.85 14.05 -2.16
C PRO A 181 -16.54 14.22 -0.67
N ASP A 182 -17.37 13.71 0.23
CA ASP A 182 -17.15 13.73 1.68
C ASP A 182 -16.48 12.44 2.20
N TYR A 183 -16.34 11.45 1.34
CA TYR A 183 -16.00 10.09 1.73
C TYR A 183 -14.61 9.69 1.23
N TRP A 184 -14.43 9.52 -0.10
CA TRP A 184 -13.17 9.09 -0.67
C TRP A 184 -12.14 10.21 -0.77
N GLN A 185 -10.97 10.02 -0.13
CA GLN A 185 -9.89 11.00 -0.21
C GLN A 185 -9.16 10.95 -1.55
N PHE A 186 -8.94 9.75 -2.09
CA PHE A 186 -8.18 9.51 -3.30
C PHE A 186 -8.91 8.59 -4.27
N PRO A 187 -8.77 8.80 -5.60
CA PRO A 187 -9.23 7.84 -6.60
C PRO A 187 -8.25 6.67 -6.70
N THR A 188 -8.76 5.43 -6.77
CA THR A 188 -7.96 4.23 -6.99
C THR A 188 -8.72 3.21 -7.83
N VAL A 189 -7.99 2.43 -8.65
CA VAL A 189 -8.58 1.44 -9.55
C VAL A 189 -7.84 0.09 -9.57
N SER A 190 -6.79 -0.11 -8.77
CA SER A 190 -5.92 -1.30 -8.76
C SER A 190 -5.17 -1.56 -10.08
N MET A 191 -4.76 -0.48 -10.76
CA MET A 191 -4.08 -0.48 -12.07
C MET A 191 -2.90 0.50 -12.08
N GLY A 192 -2.14 0.60 -11.00
CA GLY A 192 -0.93 1.40 -10.89
C GLY A 192 -1.10 2.84 -10.39
N LEU A 193 -2.30 3.43 -10.46
CA LEU A 193 -2.52 4.81 -10.01
C LEU A 193 -2.31 4.99 -8.50
N GLY A 194 -2.87 4.09 -7.69
CA GLY A 194 -2.68 4.13 -6.23
C GLY A 194 -1.21 4.11 -5.81
N PRO A 195 -0.41 3.17 -6.35
CA PRO A 195 1.03 3.12 -6.11
C PRO A 195 1.74 4.45 -6.39
N ILE A 196 1.75 4.92 -7.63
CA ILE A 196 2.50 6.12 -8.00
C ILE A 196 2.00 7.37 -7.27
N MET A 197 0.68 7.57 -7.18
CA MET A 197 0.11 8.73 -6.48
C MET A 197 0.45 8.72 -4.99
N SER A 198 0.52 7.55 -4.34
CA SER A 198 0.87 7.46 -2.92
C SER A 198 2.32 7.83 -2.64
N ILE A 199 3.24 7.50 -3.55
CA ILE A 199 4.65 7.94 -3.47
C ILE A 199 4.72 9.46 -3.53
N TYR A 200 4.09 10.06 -4.53
CA TYR A 200 4.12 11.52 -4.69
C TYR A 200 3.31 12.25 -3.61
N GLN A 201 2.26 11.64 -3.07
CA GLN A 201 1.58 12.19 -1.91
C GLN A 201 2.50 12.26 -0.68
N ALA A 202 3.28 11.20 -0.43
CA ALA A 202 4.25 11.17 0.66
C ALA A 202 5.41 12.16 0.41
N HIS A 203 5.87 12.27 -0.82
CA HIS A 203 6.89 13.23 -1.25
C HIS A 203 6.43 14.67 -1.05
N ILE A 204 5.25 15.02 -1.54
CA ILE A 204 4.66 16.37 -1.39
C ILE A 204 4.40 16.69 0.07
N GLN A 205 4.01 15.73 0.90
CA GLN A 205 3.88 15.95 2.34
C GLN A 205 5.23 16.40 2.95
N LYS A 206 6.34 15.76 2.60
CA LYS A 206 7.69 16.17 3.03
C LYS A 206 8.10 17.53 2.45
N TYR A 207 7.80 17.78 1.19
CA TYR A 207 8.03 19.07 0.53
C TYR A 207 7.33 20.22 1.27
N LEU A 208 6.05 20.07 1.58
CA LEU A 208 5.29 21.10 2.30
C LEU A 208 5.82 21.34 3.72
N MET A 209 6.23 20.27 4.43
CA MET A 209 6.88 20.39 5.74
C MET A 209 8.24 21.08 5.65
N ASN A 210 9.08 20.70 4.70
CA ASN A 210 10.41 21.28 4.50
C ASN A 210 10.36 22.77 4.12
N ARG A 211 9.28 23.20 3.47
CA ARG A 211 9.01 24.61 3.18
C ARG A 211 8.35 25.36 4.34
N GLY A 212 8.03 24.69 5.44
CA GLY A 212 7.34 25.30 6.58
C GLY A 212 5.88 25.70 6.31
N LEU A 213 5.26 25.14 5.26
CA LEU A 213 3.88 25.47 4.87
C LEU A 213 2.84 24.66 5.67
N ILE A 214 3.23 23.51 6.18
CA ILE A 214 2.43 22.70 7.10
C ILE A 214 3.28 22.32 8.31
N LYS A 215 2.59 21.98 9.41
CA LYS A 215 3.24 21.53 10.63
C LYS A 215 3.95 20.19 10.40
N GLU A 216 5.09 20.01 11.02
CA GLU A 216 5.76 18.73 11.06
C GLU A 216 4.98 17.75 11.95
N GLU A 217 4.47 16.69 11.33
CA GLU A 217 3.68 15.65 11.99
C GLU A 217 4.08 14.27 11.48
N ASN A 218 3.99 13.27 12.34
CA ASN A 218 4.24 11.87 11.95
C ASN A 218 2.98 11.25 11.30
N ARG A 219 2.48 11.90 10.25
CA ARG A 219 1.39 11.37 9.42
C ARG A 219 1.95 10.30 8.49
N LYS A 220 1.19 9.24 8.28
CA LYS A 220 1.55 8.17 7.36
C LYS A 220 0.68 8.21 6.10
N VAL A 221 1.28 7.86 4.99
CA VAL A 221 0.60 7.56 3.73
C VAL A 221 0.61 6.04 3.58
N TRP A 222 -0.55 5.45 3.67
CA TRP A 222 -0.77 4.01 3.48
C TRP A 222 -1.27 3.76 2.06
N ALA A 223 -0.75 2.75 1.38
CA ALA A 223 -1.31 2.29 0.12
C ALA A 223 -1.48 0.78 0.11
N TYR A 224 -2.67 0.33 -0.28
CA TYR A 224 -3.03 -1.07 -0.40
C TYR A 224 -3.05 -1.47 -1.87
N LEU A 225 -2.25 -2.47 -2.21
CA LEU A 225 -1.93 -2.87 -3.58
C LEU A 225 -2.13 -4.37 -3.76
N GLY A 226 -2.40 -4.80 -4.99
CA GLY A 226 -2.35 -6.21 -5.36
C GLY A 226 -0.96 -6.60 -5.87
N ASP A 227 -0.58 -7.86 -5.68
CA ASP A 227 0.66 -8.41 -6.24
C ASP A 227 0.66 -8.42 -7.77
N GLY A 228 -0.50 -8.69 -8.40
CA GLY A 228 -0.67 -8.58 -9.86
C GLY A 228 -0.64 -7.12 -10.36
N GLU A 229 -1.01 -6.15 -9.54
CA GLU A 229 -0.92 -4.72 -9.85
C GLU A 229 0.54 -4.25 -9.99
N MET A 230 1.49 -5.00 -9.43
CA MET A 230 2.92 -4.68 -9.57
C MET A 230 3.47 -4.93 -10.98
N ASP A 231 2.69 -5.54 -11.88
CA ASP A 231 3.02 -5.62 -13.32
C ASP A 231 2.84 -4.28 -14.05
N GLU A 232 2.05 -3.34 -13.49
CA GLU A 232 1.88 -2.01 -14.07
C GLU A 232 3.17 -1.18 -13.93
N PRO A 233 3.64 -0.54 -15.00
CA PRO A 233 4.83 0.32 -14.95
C PRO A 233 4.72 1.43 -13.90
N GLU A 234 3.53 2.00 -13.72
CA GLU A 234 3.25 3.04 -12.74
C GLU A 234 3.43 2.55 -11.30
N SER A 235 3.17 1.27 -11.03
CA SER A 235 3.39 0.67 -9.71
C SER A 235 4.85 0.65 -9.30
N THR A 236 5.76 0.51 -10.26
CA THR A 236 7.20 0.35 -10.02
C THR A 236 8.02 1.56 -10.44
N GLY A 237 7.46 2.45 -11.27
CA GLY A 237 8.18 3.53 -11.93
C GLY A 237 8.81 4.58 -10.99
N ALA A 238 8.25 4.76 -9.78
CA ALA A 238 8.74 5.76 -8.83
C ALA A 238 9.28 5.18 -7.50
N ILE A 239 9.42 3.85 -7.37
CA ILE A 239 9.89 3.25 -6.11
C ILE A 239 11.32 3.68 -5.72
N SER A 240 12.20 3.90 -6.71
CA SER A 240 13.55 4.39 -6.46
C SER A 240 13.57 5.85 -5.97
N LEU A 241 12.62 6.69 -6.40
CA LEU A 241 12.44 8.03 -5.85
C LEU A 241 12.10 7.94 -4.36
N ALA A 242 11.15 7.09 -3.98
CA ALA A 242 10.75 6.94 -2.58
C ALA A 242 11.92 6.55 -1.68
N GLY A 243 12.79 5.63 -2.13
CA GLY A 243 14.01 5.26 -1.39
C GLY A 243 15.02 6.40 -1.32
N ARG A 244 15.32 7.07 -2.45
CA ARG A 244 16.25 8.20 -2.53
C ARG A 244 15.83 9.38 -1.65
N GLU A 245 14.54 9.72 -1.66
CA GLU A 245 13.96 10.79 -0.86
C GLU A 245 13.67 10.38 0.60
N LYS A 246 13.99 9.13 0.95
CA LYS A 246 13.84 8.58 2.32
C LYS A 246 12.44 8.80 2.88
N LEU A 247 11.40 8.45 2.11
CA LEU A 247 10.01 8.70 2.46
C LEU A 247 9.52 7.76 3.58
N ASP A 248 9.99 7.96 4.80
CA ASP A 248 9.63 7.16 5.99
C ASP A 248 8.18 7.37 6.47
N ASN A 249 7.47 8.26 5.81
CA ASN A 249 6.03 8.46 5.96
C ASN A 249 5.20 7.60 5.01
N LEU A 250 5.81 6.79 4.13
CA LEU A 250 5.15 5.92 3.16
C LEU A 250 5.18 4.46 3.60
N ILE A 251 4.01 3.82 3.65
CA ILE A 251 3.85 2.40 3.95
C ILE A 251 2.97 1.77 2.88
N TRP A 252 3.53 0.79 2.16
CA TRP A 252 2.79 -0.03 1.22
C TRP A 252 2.44 -1.38 1.83
N VAL A 253 1.22 -1.84 1.57
CA VAL A 253 0.73 -3.17 1.94
C VAL A 253 0.33 -3.89 0.67
N VAL A 254 1.18 -4.81 0.22
CA VAL A 254 0.92 -5.62 -0.96
C VAL A 254 0.19 -6.90 -0.54
N ASN A 255 -1.06 -7.02 -0.98
CA ASN A 255 -1.88 -8.22 -0.81
C ASN A 255 -1.41 -9.29 -1.80
N CYS A 256 -0.47 -10.13 -1.37
CA CYS A 256 0.12 -11.19 -2.16
C CYS A 256 -0.76 -12.44 -2.12
N ASN A 257 -1.88 -12.40 -2.84
CA ASN A 257 -2.76 -13.56 -3.00
C ASN A 257 -2.33 -14.52 -4.11
N LEU A 258 -1.22 -14.24 -4.78
CA LEU A 258 -0.52 -15.03 -5.79
C LEU A 258 -1.28 -15.18 -7.13
N GLN A 259 -2.44 -14.51 -7.31
CA GLN A 259 -3.30 -14.71 -8.46
C GLN A 259 -3.70 -13.39 -9.14
N ARG A 260 -3.61 -13.39 -10.47
CA ARG A 260 -4.25 -12.43 -11.37
C ARG A 260 -5.69 -12.85 -11.71
N LEU A 261 -6.24 -12.29 -12.77
CA LEU A 261 -7.56 -12.66 -13.30
C LEU A 261 -7.56 -14.07 -13.86
N ASP A 262 -6.57 -14.42 -14.68
CA ASP A 262 -6.54 -15.65 -15.48
C ASP A 262 -5.77 -16.79 -14.79
N GLY A 263 -4.97 -16.51 -13.77
CA GLY A 263 -4.13 -17.51 -13.12
C GLY A 263 -3.13 -16.92 -12.14
N PRO A 264 -2.05 -17.64 -11.80
CA PRO A 264 -1.04 -17.16 -10.87
C PRO A 264 -0.27 -15.95 -11.43
N VAL A 265 0.18 -15.05 -10.55
CA VAL A 265 1.04 -13.90 -10.92
C VAL A 265 2.38 -14.39 -11.43
N ARG A 266 3.01 -15.34 -10.72
CA ARG A 266 4.30 -15.95 -11.07
C ARG A 266 4.24 -17.47 -10.86
N GLY A 267 3.53 -18.18 -11.75
CA GLY A 267 3.30 -19.63 -11.58
C GLY A 267 4.58 -20.45 -11.39
N ASN A 268 5.62 -20.17 -12.18
CA ASN A 268 6.94 -20.81 -12.12
C ASN A 268 7.96 -20.04 -11.27
N GLY A 269 7.51 -19.11 -10.43
CA GLY A 269 8.34 -18.27 -9.58
C GLY A 269 7.73 -18.05 -8.22
N LYS A 270 8.20 -17.00 -7.54
CA LYS A 270 7.72 -16.56 -6.23
C LYS A 270 7.65 -15.03 -6.23
N ILE A 271 6.45 -14.49 -6.41
CA ILE A 271 6.24 -13.04 -6.51
C ILE A 271 6.76 -12.29 -5.28
N ILE A 272 6.58 -12.85 -4.07
CA ILE A 272 7.06 -12.22 -2.83
C ILE A 272 8.57 -12.07 -2.84
N GLN A 273 9.32 -13.08 -3.31
CA GLN A 273 10.78 -13.04 -3.39
C GLN A 273 11.26 -12.08 -4.49
N GLU A 274 10.54 -12.02 -5.61
CA GLU A 274 10.82 -11.05 -6.69
C GLU A 274 10.62 -9.62 -6.19
N LEU A 275 9.49 -9.34 -5.54
CA LEU A 275 9.20 -8.02 -4.99
C LEU A 275 10.16 -7.64 -3.84
N GLU A 276 10.53 -8.58 -2.96
CA GLU A 276 11.53 -8.30 -1.92
C GLU A 276 12.83 -7.79 -2.53
N SER A 277 13.35 -8.46 -3.57
CA SER A 277 14.59 -8.05 -4.24
C SER A 277 14.45 -6.67 -4.89
N LEU A 278 13.32 -6.41 -5.54
CA LEU A 278 13.01 -5.15 -6.20
C LEU A 278 13.01 -3.98 -5.20
N PHE A 279 12.26 -4.11 -4.11
CA PHE A 279 12.13 -3.06 -3.11
C PHE A 279 13.40 -2.83 -2.32
N ARG A 280 14.13 -3.90 -1.96
CA ARG A 280 15.45 -3.75 -1.31
C ARG A 280 16.43 -3.03 -2.21
N GLY A 281 16.47 -3.37 -3.50
CA GLY A 281 17.30 -2.69 -4.50
C GLY A 281 16.95 -1.21 -4.67
N ALA A 282 15.70 -0.83 -4.44
CA ALA A 282 15.22 0.55 -4.45
C ALA A 282 15.38 1.29 -3.11
N GLY A 283 16.00 0.69 -2.09
CA GLY A 283 16.24 1.33 -0.79
C GLY A 283 15.07 1.30 0.19
N TRP A 284 14.09 0.42 -0.03
CA TRP A 284 12.96 0.23 0.87
C TRP A 284 13.25 -0.78 1.97
N ARG A 285 12.63 -0.56 3.13
CA ARG A 285 12.48 -1.57 4.16
C ARG A 285 11.39 -2.56 3.74
N VAL A 286 11.71 -3.85 3.75
CA VAL A 286 10.78 -4.92 3.37
C VAL A 286 10.42 -5.77 4.58
N ILE A 287 9.12 -5.91 4.84
CA ILE A 287 8.57 -6.78 5.89
C ILE A 287 7.72 -7.85 5.22
N LYS A 288 8.12 -9.11 5.33
CA LYS A 288 7.35 -10.25 4.83
C LYS A 288 6.44 -10.81 5.93
N VAL A 289 5.18 -11.05 5.57
CA VAL A 289 4.15 -11.68 6.41
C VAL A 289 3.60 -12.89 5.66
N VAL A 290 4.33 -13.99 5.71
CA VAL A 290 4.10 -15.18 4.86
C VAL A 290 3.28 -16.24 5.56
N TRP A 291 3.64 -16.54 6.82
CA TRP A 291 3.07 -17.66 7.59
C TRP A 291 2.33 -17.14 8.82
N GLY A 292 1.13 -17.68 9.07
CA GLY A 292 0.37 -17.41 10.27
C GLY A 292 0.97 -18.11 11.51
N ARG A 293 0.52 -17.72 12.69
CA ARG A 293 1.05 -18.22 13.98
C ARG A 293 0.96 -19.74 14.17
N HIS A 294 0.06 -20.43 13.48
CA HIS A 294 -0.05 -21.90 13.58
C HIS A 294 1.15 -22.63 12.96
N TRP A 295 1.94 -21.94 12.12
CA TRP A 295 3.22 -22.44 11.62
C TRP A 295 4.38 -22.30 12.62
N ASP A 296 4.27 -21.40 13.59
CA ASP A 296 5.36 -21.11 14.52
C ASP A 296 5.86 -22.35 15.30
N PRO A 297 4.96 -23.22 15.85
CA PRO A 297 5.40 -24.44 16.52
C PRO A 297 6.11 -25.44 15.60
N LEU A 298 5.71 -25.51 14.33
CA LEU A 298 6.34 -26.39 13.33
C LEU A 298 7.74 -25.87 12.96
N LEU A 299 7.85 -24.57 12.71
CA LEU A 299 9.12 -23.90 12.42
C LEU A 299 10.09 -23.98 13.60
N ALA A 300 9.61 -23.89 14.84
CA ALA A 300 10.42 -24.04 16.04
C ALA A 300 10.97 -25.48 16.23
N LYS A 301 10.21 -26.48 15.75
CA LYS A 301 10.60 -27.90 15.78
C LYS A 301 11.51 -28.29 14.61
N ASP A 302 11.56 -27.52 13.54
CA ASP A 302 12.36 -27.80 12.34
C ASP A 302 13.86 -27.57 12.58
N LYS A 303 14.49 -28.55 13.23
CA LYS A 303 15.93 -28.49 13.56
C LYS A 303 16.83 -28.77 12.36
N THR A 304 16.35 -29.52 11.38
CA THR A 304 17.08 -29.86 10.15
C THR A 304 16.98 -28.79 9.07
N GLY A 305 16.01 -27.89 9.15
CA GLY A 305 15.69 -26.94 8.09
C GLY A 305 14.91 -27.53 6.92
N ALA A 306 14.46 -28.79 7.02
CA ALA A 306 13.73 -29.48 5.96
C ALA A 306 12.41 -28.75 5.59
N LEU A 307 11.64 -28.33 6.60
CA LEU A 307 10.40 -27.56 6.35
C LEU A 307 10.70 -26.22 5.68
N LYS A 308 11.73 -25.51 6.12
CA LYS A 308 12.17 -24.25 5.51
C LYS A 308 12.58 -24.44 4.05
N SER A 309 13.26 -25.54 3.73
CA SER A 309 13.64 -25.92 2.36
C SER A 309 12.42 -26.17 1.49
N VAL A 310 11.42 -26.94 1.99
CA VAL A 310 10.15 -27.13 1.27
C VAL A 310 9.48 -25.79 0.99
N MET A 311 9.42 -24.90 1.99
CA MET A 311 8.83 -23.56 1.83
C MET A 311 9.58 -22.72 0.78
N GLU A 312 10.90 -22.81 0.74
CA GLU A 312 11.73 -22.07 -0.22
C GLU A 312 11.61 -22.62 -1.64
N GLU A 313 11.51 -23.93 -1.82
CA GLU A 313 11.47 -24.58 -3.12
C GLU A 313 10.09 -24.59 -3.76
N THR A 314 9.01 -24.46 -2.97
CA THR A 314 7.64 -24.50 -3.48
C THR A 314 7.30 -23.24 -4.26
N LEU A 315 6.88 -23.40 -5.51
CA LEU A 315 6.52 -22.31 -6.42
C LEU A 315 5.10 -21.78 -6.14
N ASP A 316 4.81 -20.57 -6.59
CA ASP A 316 3.50 -19.91 -6.35
C ASP A 316 2.34 -20.70 -6.96
N GLY A 317 2.52 -21.29 -8.16
CA GLY A 317 1.52 -22.15 -8.78
C GLY A 317 1.22 -23.41 -7.97
N GLU A 318 2.22 -23.98 -7.30
CA GLU A 318 2.03 -25.11 -6.40
C GLU A 318 1.39 -24.67 -5.07
N TYR A 319 1.75 -23.52 -4.53
CA TYR A 319 1.06 -22.95 -3.35
C TYR A 319 -0.44 -22.74 -3.61
N GLN A 320 -0.81 -22.30 -4.81
CA GLN A 320 -2.21 -22.20 -5.20
C GLN A 320 -2.87 -23.60 -5.23
N ARG A 321 -2.21 -24.58 -5.83
CA ARG A 321 -2.71 -25.96 -5.94
C ARG A 321 -2.87 -26.64 -4.57
N LEU A 322 -1.92 -26.43 -3.65
CA LEU A 322 -2.00 -26.91 -2.27
C LEU A 322 -3.26 -26.38 -1.57
N GLN A 323 -3.59 -25.10 -1.75
CA GLN A 323 -4.80 -24.50 -1.17
C GLN A 323 -6.09 -25.11 -1.75
N VAL A 324 -6.13 -25.32 -3.06
CA VAL A 324 -7.33 -25.89 -3.73
C VAL A 324 -7.52 -27.39 -3.42
N LYS A 325 -6.42 -28.12 -3.21
CA LYS A 325 -6.45 -29.59 -3.00
C LYS A 325 -6.54 -30.03 -1.55
N GLY A 326 -6.26 -29.11 -0.63
CA GLY A 326 -6.43 -29.31 0.81
C GLY A 326 -5.33 -30.12 1.49
N GLY A 327 -5.56 -30.41 2.79
CA GLY A 327 -4.57 -30.93 3.72
C GLY A 327 -3.99 -32.28 3.35
N ALA A 328 -4.80 -33.21 2.83
CA ALA A 328 -4.32 -34.50 2.38
C ALA A 328 -3.26 -34.37 1.26
N TYR A 329 -3.52 -33.48 0.28
CA TYR A 329 -2.58 -33.20 -0.79
C TYR A 329 -1.33 -32.48 -0.28
N ALA A 330 -1.51 -31.53 0.64
CA ALA A 330 -0.39 -30.83 1.27
C ALA A 330 0.50 -31.78 2.10
N ARG A 331 -0.09 -32.73 2.83
CA ARG A 331 0.65 -33.77 3.53
C ARG A 331 1.55 -34.57 2.58
N GLU A 332 1.01 -35.02 1.46
CA GLU A 332 1.75 -35.83 0.48
C GLU A 332 2.80 -35.00 -0.29
N LYS A 333 2.38 -33.88 -0.89
CA LYS A 333 3.19 -33.18 -1.89
C LYS A 333 4.06 -32.07 -1.34
N PHE A 334 3.68 -31.46 -0.20
CA PHE A 334 4.46 -30.42 0.45
C PHE A 334 5.31 -31.00 1.58
N PHE A 335 4.67 -31.48 2.65
CA PHE A 335 5.42 -32.05 3.78
C PHE A 335 6.13 -33.36 3.44
N GLY A 336 5.54 -34.19 2.58
CA GLY A 336 6.13 -35.46 2.16
C GLY A 336 7.34 -35.36 1.23
N LYS A 337 7.74 -34.13 0.85
CA LYS A 337 8.93 -33.90 0.03
C LYS A 337 10.22 -34.32 0.74
N TYR A 338 10.27 -34.13 2.06
CA TYR A 338 11.38 -34.56 2.93
C TYR A 338 10.83 -35.31 4.14
N PRO A 339 11.41 -36.48 4.49
CA PRO A 339 10.97 -37.28 5.64
C PRO A 339 10.92 -36.50 6.94
N GLU A 340 11.88 -35.60 7.16
CA GLU A 340 11.97 -34.77 8.36
C GLU A 340 10.84 -33.74 8.42
N ALA A 341 10.42 -33.20 7.31
CA ALA A 341 9.27 -32.30 7.25
C ALA A 341 7.95 -33.07 7.49
N ALA A 342 7.83 -34.29 6.94
CA ALA A 342 6.67 -35.14 7.18
C ALA A 342 6.53 -35.54 8.67
N GLU A 343 7.65 -35.78 9.35
CA GLU A 343 7.65 -36.12 10.77
C GLU A 343 7.08 -35.00 11.65
N LEU A 344 7.26 -33.72 11.26
CA LEU A 344 6.75 -32.56 12.01
C LEU A 344 5.21 -32.54 12.10
N ILE A 345 4.53 -33.16 11.16
CA ILE A 345 3.06 -33.12 11.03
C ILE A 345 2.40 -34.49 11.27
N LYS A 346 3.14 -35.49 11.74
CA LYS A 346 2.62 -36.87 11.89
C LYS A 346 1.36 -36.96 12.77
N ASP A 347 1.26 -36.10 13.77
CA ASP A 347 0.17 -36.07 14.75
C ASP A 347 -0.95 -35.08 14.35
N LEU A 348 -0.81 -34.37 13.21
CA LEU A 348 -1.83 -33.44 12.70
C LEU A 348 -2.79 -34.18 11.77
N SER A 349 -4.09 -33.89 11.87
CA SER A 349 -5.09 -34.29 10.89
C SER A 349 -4.92 -33.49 9.58
N ASP A 350 -5.59 -33.91 8.51
CA ASP A 350 -5.61 -33.15 7.26
C ASP A 350 -6.34 -31.82 7.44
N GLU A 351 -7.37 -31.77 8.30
CA GLU A 351 -8.06 -30.53 8.69
C GLU A 351 -7.13 -29.56 9.45
N ASP A 352 -6.28 -30.06 10.36
CA ASP A 352 -5.28 -29.24 11.02
C ASP A 352 -4.31 -28.61 10.04
N ILE A 353 -3.92 -29.36 8.99
CA ILE A 353 -3.04 -28.86 7.93
C ILE A 353 -3.75 -27.78 7.09
N ASP A 354 -5.03 -27.95 6.78
CA ASP A 354 -5.83 -26.93 6.09
C ASP A 354 -5.95 -25.64 6.90
N ASN A 355 -5.99 -25.74 8.22
CA ASN A 355 -6.04 -24.61 9.14
C ASN A 355 -4.69 -23.88 9.32
N LEU A 356 -3.61 -24.33 8.68
CA LEU A 356 -2.32 -23.63 8.66
C LEU A 356 -2.41 -22.39 7.76
N ASN A 357 -2.88 -21.28 8.31
CA ASN A 357 -3.16 -20.05 7.59
C ASN A 357 -1.92 -19.33 7.05
N ARG A 358 -2.13 -18.53 5.99
CA ARG A 358 -1.16 -17.54 5.50
C ARG A 358 -1.07 -16.36 6.46
N GLY A 359 0.10 -15.72 6.51
CA GLY A 359 0.37 -14.62 7.45
C GLY A 359 -0.57 -13.42 7.32
N GLY A 360 -0.97 -13.07 6.10
CA GLY A 360 -1.90 -11.97 5.84
C GLY A 360 -3.33 -12.19 6.35
N HIS A 361 -3.66 -13.43 6.77
CA HIS A 361 -4.93 -13.75 7.44
C HIS A 361 -4.82 -13.83 8.97
N ASP A 362 -3.61 -13.70 9.49
CA ASP A 362 -3.35 -13.72 10.93
C ASP A 362 -3.24 -12.28 11.48
N PRO A 363 -4.21 -11.81 12.29
CA PRO A 363 -4.21 -10.44 12.77
C PRO A 363 -3.00 -10.11 13.64
N TYR A 364 -2.43 -11.06 14.37
CA TYR A 364 -1.24 -10.83 15.20
C TYR A 364 0.00 -10.57 14.36
N LYS A 365 0.20 -11.37 13.31
CA LYS A 365 1.32 -11.20 12.36
C LYS A 365 1.20 -9.88 11.60
N VAL A 366 -0.02 -9.53 11.19
CA VAL A 366 -0.31 -8.24 10.51
C VAL A 366 -0.09 -7.07 11.46
N PHE A 367 -0.56 -7.17 12.72
CA PHE A 367 -0.35 -6.13 13.73
C PHE A 367 1.15 -5.88 13.98
N ALA A 368 1.94 -6.95 14.15
CA ALA A 368 3.38 -6.85 14.33
C ALA A 368 4.05 -6.13 13.14
N ALA A 369 3.68 -6.48 11.92
CA ALA A 369 4.20 -5.85 10.70
C ALA A 369 3.85 -4.36 10.62
N TYR A 370 2.62 -3.98 10.97
CA TYR A 370 2.17 -2.58 10.93
C TYR A 370 2.84 -1.75 12.04
N ALA A 371 2.95 -2.31 13.25
CA ALA A 371 3.67 -1.68 14.35
C ALA A 371 5.11 -1.37 13.97
N GLU A 372 5.80 -2.35 13.39
CA GLU A 372 7.19 -2.22 12.95
C GLU A 372 7.33 -1.23 11.79
N ALA A 373 6.39 -1.23 10.82
CA ALA A 373 6.39 -0.27 9.72
C ALA A 373 6.24 1.18 10.19
N CYS A 374 5.44 1.41 11.25
CA CYS A 374 5.23 2.74 11.82
C CYS A 374 6.47 3.32 12.51
N THR A 375 7.43 2.48 12.92
CA THR A 375 8.70 2.89 13.55
C THR A 375 9.79 3.27 12.55
N ALA A 376 9.62 2.93 11.26
CA ALA A 376 10.62 3.17 10.23
C ALA A 376 11.05 4.64 10.17
N LYS A 377 12.36 4.86 10.02
CA LYS A 377 12.98 6.18 9.84
C LYS A 377 13.93 6.13 8.65
N GLY A 378 13.87 7.17 7.82
CA GLY A 378 14.77 7.36 6.70
C GLY A 378 14.59 6.36 5.54
N GLN A 379 13.54 5.54 5.55
CA GLN A 379 13.22 4.59 4.47
C GLN A 379 11.71 4.41 4.36
N PRO A 380 11.15 4.32 3.14
CA PRO A 380 9.79 3.83 2.95
C PRO A 380 9.71 2.34 3.31
N THR A 381 8.52 1.88 3.68
CA THR A 381 8.30 0.48 4.07
C THR A 381 7.30 -0.19 3.15
N VAL A 382 7.62 -1.41 2.71
CA VAL A 382 6.66 -2.31 2.05
C VAL A 382 6.43 -3.55 2.89
N ILE A 383 5.17 -3.93 3.05
CA ILE A 383 4.73 -5.15 3.72
C ILE A 383 4.21 -6.10 2.64
N LEU A 384 4.88 -7.23 2.46
CA LEU A 384 4.49 -8.28 1.52
C LEU A 384 3.68 -9.33 2.28
N ALA A 385 2.35 -9.20 2.23
CA ALA A 385 1.43 -10.02 3.01
C ALA A 385 0.87 -11.16 2.18
N LYS A 386 1.30 -12.42 2.44
CA LYS A 386 0.77 -13.59 1.76
C LYS A 386 -0.64 -13.90 2.23
N THR A 387 -1.56 -14.01 1.27
CA THR A 387 -2.98 -14.29 1.50
C THR A 387 -3.48 -15.38 0.56
N VAL A 388 -4.77 -15.65 0.60
CA VAL A 388 -5.47 -16.55 -0.32
C VAL A 388 -6.60 -15.77 -1.00
N LYS A 389 -6.65 -15.76 -2.32
CA LYS A 389 -7.70 -15.09 -3.08
C LYS A 389 -9.05 -15.74 -2.80
N GLY A 390 -10.05 -14.94 -2.42
CA GLY A 390 -11.37 -15.44 -2.08
C GLY A 390 -11.46 -16.13 -0.70
N TYR A 391 -10.50 -15.88 0.20
CA TYR A 391 -10.45 -16.50 1.53
C TYR A 391 -11.76 -16.38 2.30
N GLY A 392 -12.28 -17.50 2.76
CA GLY A 392 -13.51 -17.61 3.55
C GLY A 392 -14.81 -17.65 2.74
N LEU A 393 -14.75 -17.65 1.40
CA LEU A 393 -15.96 -17.68 0.58
C LEU A 393 -16.53 -19.10 0.37
N SER A 394 -15.74 -20.09 0.14
CA SER A 394 -15.98 -21.55 0.20
C SER A 394 -14.82 -22.29 -0.46
N ASP A 395 -14.73 -23.61 -0.26
CA ASP A 395 -13.69 -24.46 -0.87
C ASP A 395 -13.80 -24.51 -2.41
N GLU A 396 -15.01 -24.31 -2.96
CA GLU A 396 -15.23 -24.21 -4.40
C GLU A 396 -14.74 -22.88 -5.00
N ILE A 397 -14.46 -21.91 -4.15
CA ILE A 397 -14.15 -20.52 -4.52
C ILE A 397 -12.73 -20.14 -4.14
N GLU A 398 -12.26 -20.55 -2.97
CA GLU A 398 -10.92 -20.18 -2.49
C GLU A 398 -9.83 -20.64 -3.45
N ALA A 399 -8.95 -19.73 -3.82
CA ALA A 399 -7.78 -19.95 -4.66
C ALA A 399 -8.03 -20.50 -6.08
N VAL A 400 -9.26 -20.81 -6.46
CA VAL A 400 -9.53 -21.29 -7.83
C VAL A 400 -9.42 -20.15 -8.85
N ASN A 401 -9.07 -20.46 -10.11
CA ASN A 401 -8.91 -19.42 -11.14
C ASN A 401 -10.19 -18.62 -11.42
N LYS A 402 -11.37 -19.20 -11.21
CA LYS A 402 -12.67 -18.54 -11.39
C LYS A 402 -13.02 -17.52 -10.31
N THR A 403 -12.28 -17.46 -9.21
CA THR A 403 -12.59 -16.68 -8.00
C THR A 403 -12.80 -15.19 -8.27
N HIS A 404 -12.06 -14.64 -9.21
CA HIS A 404 -12.17 -13.20 -9.52
C HIS A 404 -13.54 -12.80 -10.11
N GLN A 405 -14.20 -13.69 -10.83
CA GLN A 405 -15.45 -13.42 -11.57
C GLN A 405 -16.71 -13.89 -10.84
N ILE A 406 -16.63 -14.21 -9.55
CA ILE A 406 -17.78 -14.72 -8.82
C ILE A 406 -18.82 -13.61 -8.62
N LYS A 407 -19.96 -13.80 -9.28
CA LYS A 407 -21.13 -12.93 -9.24
C LYS A 407 -22.34 -13.60 -8.61
N LYS A 408 -22.32 -14.92 -8.53
CA LYS A 408 -23.39 -15.77 -7.96
C LYS A 408 -22.76 -16.87 -7.13
N MET A 409 -23.42 -17.22 -6.03
CA MET A 409 -23.02 -18.34 -5.18
C MET A 409 -24.19 -19.30 -5.00
N GLN A 410 -23.89 -20.59 -4.92
CA GLN A 410 -24.86 -21.61 -4.56
C GLN A 410 -25.23 -21.48 -3.08
N ILE A 411 -26.42 -21.93 -2.72
CA ILE A 411 -26.88 -21.84 -1.32
C ILE A 411 -25.94 -22.59 -0.35
N GLU A 412 -25.35 -23.68 -0.79
CA GLU A 412 -24.39 -24.45 0.00
C GLU A 412 -23.12 -23.65 0.33
N SER A 413 -22.62 -22.86 -0.64
CA SER A 413 -21.49 -21.95 -0.39
C SER A 413 -21.89 -20.82 0.59
N LEU A 414 -23.13 -20.34 0.57
CA LEU A 414 -23.63 -19.35 1.55
C LEU A 414 -23.75 -19.95 2.95
N LYS A 415 -24.21 -21.21 3.06
CA LYS A 415 -24.22 -21.95 4.33
C LYS A 415 -22.82 -22.11 4.89
N TYR A 416 -21.85 -22.49 4.04
CA TYR A 416 -20.45 -22.57 4.42
C TYR A 416 -19.93 -21.25 5.01
N VAL A 417 -20.17 -20.11 4.35
CA VAL A 417 -19.77 -18.78 4.84
C VAL A 417 -20.42 -18.46 6.17
N ARG A 418 -21.74 -18.71 6.30
CA ARG A 418 -22.47 -18.51 7.55
C ARG A 418 -21.85 -19.31 8.69
N ASP A 419 -21.63 -20.59 8.49
CA ASP A 419 -21.16 -21.52 9.52
C ASP A 419 -19.72 -21.22 9.92
N ARG A 420 -18.83 -20.98 8.92
CA ARG A 420 -17.42 -20.60 9.16
C ARG A 420 -17.28 -19.33 9.98
N PHE A 421 -18.12 -18.35 9.72
CA PHE A 421 -18.08 -17.05 10.41
C PHE A 421 -19.10 -16.88 11.53
N ASN A 422 -19.84 -17.97 11.85
CA ASN A 422 -20.88 -17.99 12.90
C ASN A 422 -21.86 -16.81 12.78
N LEU A 423 -22.46 -16.67 11.59
CA LEU A 423 -23.40 -15.58 11.31
C LEU A 423 -24.82 -15.93 11.78
N PRO A 424 -25.60 -14.96 12.24
CA PRO A 424 -26.89 -15.20 12.89
C PRO A 424 -28.06 -15.38 11.89
N PHE A 425 -27.90 -16.27 10.88
CA PHE A 425 -28.93 -16.53 9.89
C PHE A 425 -29.36 -17.99 9.91
N ASN A 426 -30.66 -18.24 9.73
CA ASN A 426 -31.17 -19.57 9.40
C ASN A 426 -31.11 -19.85 7.88
N ASP A 427 -31.41 -21.06 7.45
CA ASP A 427 -31.31 -21.48 6.04
C ASP A 427 -32.28 -20.70 5.12
N GLU A 428 -33.49 -20.38 5.59
CA GLU A 428 -34.49 -19.64 4.83
C GLU A 428 -34.05 -18.20 4.59
N GLN A 429 -33.42 -17.57 5.58
CA GLN A 429 -32.92 -16.19 5.45
C GLN A 429 -31.77 -16.08 4.45
N LEU A 430 -30.95 -17.14 4.30
CA LEU A 430 -29.82 -17.11 3.39
C LEU A 430 -30.23 -16.98 1.90
N GLU A 431 -31.42 -17.43 1.51
CA GLU A 431 -31.92 -17.27 0.14
C GLU A 431 -32.04 -15.81 -0.29
N GLU A 432 -32.39 -14.93 0.66
CA GLU A 432 -32.53 -13.49 0.43
C GLU A 432 -31.17 -12.76 0.49
N VAL A 433 -30.14 -13.40 1.02
CA VAL A 433 -28.82 -12.79 1.25
C VAL A 433 -28.95 -11.44 1.96
N PRO A 434 -29.51 -11.42 3.19
CA PRO A 434 -29.85 -10.18 3.88
C PRO A 434 -28.58 -9.42 4.32
N PHE A 435 -28.67 -8.10 4.36
CA PHE A 435 -27.68 -7.34 5.11
C PHE A 435 -27.88 -7.55 6.61
N TYR A 436 -26.80 -7.45 7.35
CA TYR A 436 -26.88 -7.57 8.81
C TYR A 436 -26.06 -6.48 9.49
N ARG A 437 -26.74 -5.70 10.29
CA ARG A 437 -26.13 -4.73 11.20
C ARG A 437 -26.67 -4.99 12.61
N PRO A 438 -25.81 -5.30 13.59
CA PRO A 438 -26.23 -5.43 14.98
C PRO A 438 -26.91 -4.16 15.50
N SER A 439 -27.64 -4.28 16.61
CA SER A 439 -28.26 -3.11 17.25
C SER A 439 -27.20 -2.10 17.69
N GLU A 440 -27.54 -0.81 17.76
CA GLU A 440 -26.63 0.27 18.20
C GLU A 440 -25.99 0.02 19.57
N ASN A 441 -26.66 -0.73 20.42
CA ASN A 441 -26.19 -1.07 21.76
C ASN A 441 -25.39 -2.38 21.82
N SER A 442 -25.20 -3.07 20.70
CA SER A 442 -24.44 -4.31 20.65
C SER A 442 -22.97 -4.09 21.06
N PRO A 443 -22.33 -5.13 21.63
CA PRO A 443 -20.92 -5.06 21.99
C PRO A 443 -20.03 -4.74 20.77
N GLU A 444 -20.35 -5.29 19.60
CA GLU A 444 -19.61 -5.11 18.34
C GLU A 444 -19.58 -3.64 17.92
N LEU A 445 -20.74 -2.97 17.86
CA LEU A 445 -20.79 -1.58 17.43
C LEU A 445 -20.18 -0.63 18.46
N LYS A 446 -20.36 -0.90 19.76
CA LYS A 446 -19.68 -0.15 20.82
C LYS A 446 -18.16 -0.27 20.73
N TYR A 447 -17.65 -1.48 20.48
CA TYR A 447 -16.23 -1.71 20.30
C TYR A 447 -15.68 -0.96 19.07
N MET A 448 -16.31 -1.12 17.89
CA MET A 448 -15.92 -0.41 16.67
C MET A 448 -15.85 1.10 16.89
N LYS A 449 -16.89 1.67 17.50
CA LYS A 449 -16.97 3.11 17.79
C LYS A 449 -15.83 3.55 18.70
N ALA A 450 -15.61 2.84 19.81
CA ALA A 450 -14.53 3.16 20.75
C ALA A 450 -13.14 3.11 20.08
N ARG A 451 -12.89 2.10 19.20
CA ARG A 451 -11.63 2.02 18.46
C ARG A 451 -11.45 3.21 17.51
N ARG A 452 -12.50 3.60 16.79
CA ARG A 452 -12.44 4.74 15.88
C ARG A 452 -12.32 6.08 16.61
N GLU A 453 -13.00 6.26 17.72
CA GLU A 453 -12.87 7.44 18.59
C GLU A 453 -11.43 7.58 19.12
N ALA A 454 -10.82 6.48 19.57
CA ALA A 454 -9.43 6.46 20.03
C ALA A 454 -8.41 6.81 18.92
N LEU A 455 -8.77 6.59 17.65
CA LEU A 455 -7.96 6.91 16.48
C LEU A 455 -8.40 8.22 15.78
N GLY A 456 -9.18 9.06 16.44
CA GLY A 456 -9.55 10.40 15.99
C GLY A 456 -10.82 10.49 15.14
N GLY A 457 -11.49 9.38 14.84
CA GLY A 457 -12.75 9.38 14.09
C GLY A 457 -12.83 8.36 12.96
N TYR A 458 -13.89 8.43 12.17
CA TYR A 458 -14.16 7.51 11.09
C TYR A 458 -13.32 7.80 9.83
N LEU A 459 -13.02 6.72 9.08
CA LEU A 459 -12.38 6.74 7.77
C LEU A 459 -13.11 5.75 6.82
N PRO A 460 -13.12 5.99 5.49
CA PRO A 460 -12.66 7.18 4.78
C PRO A 460 -13.41 8.45 5.19
N ALA A 461 -12.74 9.58 5.15
CA ALA A 461 -13.34 10.88 5.33
C ALA A 461 -12.54 11.91 4.51
N ARG A 462 -13.24 12.88 3.91
CA ARG A 462 -12.61 13.89 3.06
C ARG A 462 -13.13 15.29 3.39
N ARG A 463 -12.20 16.23 3.48
CA ARG A 463 -12.52 17.66 3.57
C ARG A 463 -12.85 18.20 2.18
N LYS A 464 -13.96 18.90 2.04
CA LYS A 464 -14.35 19.59 0.81
C LYS A 464 -13.95 21.06 0.80
N GLU A 465 -13.93 21.68 1.95
CA GLU A 465 -13.69 23.10 2.13
C GLU A 465 -12.32 23.34 2.75
N SER A 466 -11.71 24.47 2.43
CA SER A 466 -10.45 24.90 2.98
C SER A 466 -10.44 26.41 3.17
N GLU A 467 -9.39 26.95 3.75
CA GLU A 467 -9.16 28.38 3.76
C GLU A 467 -9.21 28.96 2.34
N GLN A 468 -9.71 30.17 2.20
CA GLN A 468 -9.75 30.85 0.90
C GLN A 468 -8.39 31.50 0.61
N LEU A 469 -7.96 31.36 -0.65
CA LEU A 469 -6.80 32.11 -1.15
C LEU A 469 -7.17 33.56 -1.40
N ALA A 470 -6.27 34.46 -1.01
CA ALA A 470 -6.35 35.86 -1.42
C ALA A 470 -6.07 35.95 -2.92
N ILE A 471 -7.09 36.29 -3.71
CA ILE A 471 -6.97 36.42 -5.16
C ILE A 471 -6.36 37.79 -5.47
N PRO A 472 -5.22 37.86 -6.20
CA PRO A 472 -4.62 39.15 -6.58
C PRO A 472 -5.50 39.86 -7.61
N GLU A 473 -5.37 41.18 -7.63
CA GLU A 473 -6.04 42.03 -8.61
C GLU A 473 -5.54 41.72 -10.03
N LEU A 474 -6.41 41.82 -11.03
CA LEU A 474 -6.09 41.51 -12.42
C LEU A 474 -4.95 42.40 -12.98
N SER A 475 -4.76 43.59 -12.41
CA SER A 475 -3.68 44.54 -12.74
C SER A 475 -2.26 43.95 -12.58
N VAL A 476 -2.09 42.91 -11.76
CA VAL A 476 -0.83 42.15 -11.66
C VAL A 476 -0.36 41.63 -13.03
N PHE A 477 -1.27 41.38 -13.93
CA PHE A 477 -1.02 40.86 -15.27
C PHE A 477 -1.02 41.94 -16.38
N ASP A 478 -1.08 43.21 -16.05
CA ASP A 478 -1.16 44.34 -16.99
C ASP A 478 -0.13 44.27 -18.10
N ALA A 479 1.11 43.87 -17.76
CA ALA A 479 2.20 43.76 -18.72
C ALA A 479 1.92 42.75 -19.85
N VAL A 480 1.07 41.74 -19.57
CA VAL A 480 0.66 40.72 -20.54
C VAL A 480 -0.67 41.09 -21.19
N LEU A 481 -1.62 41.59 -20.40
CA LEU A 481 -2.97 41.96 -20.85
C LEU A 481 -2.95 43.09 -21.90
N LYS A 482 -1.97 43.97 -21.87
CA LYS A 482 -1.77 45.03 -22.87
C LYS A 482 -1.33 44.53 -24.26
N GLY A 483 -1.13 43.19 -24.38
CA GLY A 483 -0.69 42.54 -25.61
C GLY A 483 0.76 42.78 -25.96
N SER A 484 1.21 42.18 -27.06
CA SER A 484 2.62 42.21 -27.50
C SER A 484 3.01 43.45 -28.30
N GLN A 485 2.05 44.34 -28.61
CA GLN A 485 2.25 45.50 -29.47
C GLN A 485 2.88 45.15 -30.83
N GLY A 486 2.43 44.04 -31.42
CA GLY A 486 2.87 43.56 -32.73
C GLY A 486 4.17 42.76 -32.72
N LYS A 487 4.77 42.49 -31.54
CA LYS A 487 5.97 41.64 -31.45
C LYS A 487 5.53 40.17 -31.32
N GLU A 488 6.22 39.32 -32.04
CA GLU A 488 6.03 37.85 -31.88
C GLU A 488 6.48 37.42 -30.49
N GLN A 489 5.66 36.58 -29.85
CA GLN A 489 5.94 36.03 -28.53
C GLN A 489 5.52 34.56 -28.46
N SER A 490 6.36 33.74 -27.85
CA SER A 490 6.00 32.36 -27.50
C SER A 490 4.93 32.37 -26.40
N THR A 491 3.90 31.54 -26.55
CA THR A 491 2.87 31.36 -25.52
C THR A 491 3.46 30.80 -24.22
N THR A 492 4.46 29.93 -24.32
CA THR A 492 5.21 29.41 -23.16
C THR A 492 5.90 30.54 -22.40
N MET A 493 6.59 31.47 -23.10
CA MET A 493 7.24 32.62 -22.45
C MET A 493 6.25 33.60 -21.83
N VAL A 494 5.06 33.72 -22.39
CA VAL A 494 3.96 34.49 -21.79
C VAL A 494 3.53 33.83 -20.49
N MET A 495 3.36 32.51 -20.46
CA MET A 495 3.01 31.76 -19.25
C MET A 495 4.10 31.90 -18.17
N VAL A 496 5.37 31.82 -18.53
CA VAL A 496 6.49 32.06 -17.59
C VAL A 496 6.41 33.45 -16.94
N ARG A 497 6.03 34.47 -17.74
CA ARG A 497 5.84 35.84 -17.18
C ARG A 497 4.63 35.92 -16.24
N LEU A 498 3.55 35.21 -16.54
CA LEU A 498 2.39 35.12 -15.64
C LEU A 498 2.75 34.46 -14.32
N ILE A 499 3.47 33.34 -14.36
CA ILE A 499 3.99 32.65 -13.17
C ILE A 499 4.92 33.60 -12.38
N ALA A 500 5.83 34.28 -13.06
CA ALA A 500 6.76 35.23 -12.41
C ALA A 500 6.02 36.42 -11.77
N ALA A 501 4.89 36.86 -12.34
CA ALA A 501 4.04 37.89 -11.73
C ALA A 501 3.36 37.38 -10.45
N LEU A 502 2.78 36.18 -10.49
CA LEU A 502 2.15 35.54 -9.32
C LEU A 502 3.15 35.31 -8.18
N LEU A 503 4.38 34.90 -8.50
CA LEU A 503 5.44 34.67 -7.51
C LEU A 503 5.94 35.96 -6.81
N LYS A 504 5.58 37.14 -7.32
CA LYS A 504 5.83 38.44 -6.64
C LYS A 504 4.74 38.81 -5.68
N GLU A 505 3.56 38.22 -5.80
CA GLU A 505 2.40 38.53 -4.96
C GLU A 505 2.54 37.87 -3.57
N LYS A 506 2.80 38.67 -2.54
CA LYS A 506 3.09 38.19 -1.18
C LYS A 506 2.01 37.24 -0.62
N ALA A 507 0.77 37.45 -0.99
CA ALA A 507 -0.37 36.67 -0.47
C ALA A 507 -0.41 35.24 -1.00
N ILE A 508 0.10 35.00 -2.22
CA ILE A 508 -0.01 33.69 -2.88
C ILE A 508 1.32 33.11 -3.37
N LYS A 509 2.43 33.87 -3.33
CA LYS A 509 3.72 33.42 -3.87
C LYS A 509 4.13 32.03 -3.39
N ASP A 510 3.89 31.70 -2.13
CA ASP A 510 4.28 30.43 -1.53
C ASP A 510 3.33 29.29 -1.92
N ARG A 511 2.20 29.61 -2.53
CA ARG A 511 1.19 28.66 -3.02
C ARG A 511 1.40 28.26 -4.48
N VAL A 512 2.03 29.13 -5.29
CA VAL A 512 2.29 28.90 -6.72
C VAL A 512 3.53 28.03 -6.88
N VAL A 513 3.39 26.82 -7.40
CA VAL A 513 4.48 25.83 -7.51
C VAL A 513 4.71 25.44 -8.96
N PRO A 514 5.81 25.87 -9.59
CA PRO A 514 6.22 25.35 -10.89
C PRO A 514 6.66 23.89 -10.78
N ILE A 515 6.17 23.03 -11.67
CA ILE A 515 6.52 21.61 -11.77
C ILE A 515 7.01 21.33 -13.18
N VAL A 516 8.18 20.72 -13.31
CA VAL A 516 8.81 20.43 -14.61
C VAL A 516 9.38 19.01 -14.64
N PRO A 517 9.23 18.29 -15.78
CA PRO A 517 9.88 17.00 -16.01
C PRO A 517 11.20 17.20 -16.78
N ASP A 518 12.21 17.81 -16.12
CA ASP A 518 13.54 18.10 -16.68
C ASP A 518 13.59 19.08 -17.89
N GLU A 519 12.55 19.89 -18.06
CA GLU A 519 12.41 20.78 -19.24
C GLU A 519 12.43 22.28 -18.88
N ALA A 520 12.92 22.63 -17.69
CA ALA A 520 12.87 24.01 -17.22
C ALA A 520 13.60 25.00 -18.13
N ARG A 521 14.78 24.64 -18.67
CA ARG A 521 15.56 25.48 -19.58
C ARG A 521 14.85 25.66 -20.93
N THR A 522 14.26 24.58 -21.45
CA THR A 522 13.50 24.60 -22.71
C THR A 522 12.26 25.48 -22.60
N PHE A 523 11.61 25.49 -21.44
CA PHE A 523 10.44 26.33 -21.18
C PHE A 523 10.81 27.78 -20.74
N GLY A 524 12.09 28.10 -20.57
CA GLY A 524 12.54 29.44 -20.14
C GLY A 524 12.33 29.72 -18.65
N LEU A 525 12.29 28.66 -17.82
CA LEU A 525 12.15 28.75 -16.36
C LEU A 525 13.51 28.81 -15.63
N GLU A 526 14.64 28.69 -16.34
CA GLU A 526 15.97 28.68 -15.74
C GLU A 526 16.27 29.93 -14.90
N GLY A 527 15.68 31.07 -15.28
CA GLY A 527 15.79 32.31 -14.50
C GLY A 527 15.21 32.24 -13.09
N MET A 528 14.40 31.20 -12.82
CA MET A 528 13.79 30.98 -11.50
C MET A 528 14.65 30.08 -10.60
N PHE A 529 15.63 29.33 -11.12
CA PHE A 529 16.44 28.38 -10.33
C PHE A 529 17.11 29.04 -9.12
N ARG A 530 17.78 30.17 -9.34
CA ARG A 530 18.46 30.88 -8.26
C ARG A 530 17.49 31.49 -7.24
N GLN A 531 16.37 32.03 -7.72
CA GLN A 531 15.42 32.76 -6.87
C GLN A 531 14.58 31.79 -6.03
N LEU A 532 14.05 30.73 -6.65
CA LEU A 532 13.12 29.81 -6.03
C LEU A 532 13.83 28.61 -5.38
N GLY A 533 14.94 28.16 -6.00
CA GLY A 533 15.54 26.87 -5.68
C GLY A 533 14.70 25.69 -6.19
N ILE A 534 15.38 24.62 -6.57
CA ILE A 534 14.79 23.34 -6.87
C ILE A 534 14.72 22.55 -5.57
N TYR A 535 13.58 21.93 -5.30
CA TYR A 535 13.43 21.12 -4.10
C TYR A 535 14.30 19.87 -4.14
N ALA A 536 15.09 19.69 -3.09
CA ALA A 536 15.87 18.49 -2.84
C ALA A 536 15.83 18.18 -1.34
N ALA A 537 15.15 17.11 -0.93
CA ALA A 537 14.90 16.78 0.48
C ALA A 537 16.17 16.72 1.35
N ASN A 538 17.30 16.33 0.74
CA ASN A 538 18.60 16.24 1.41
C ASN A 538 19.46 17.50 1.23
N GLY A 539 19.02 18.51 0.48
CA GLY A 539 19.82 19.68 0.10
C GLY A 539 20.82 19.38 -1.02
N GLN A 540 21.68 20.35 -1.35
CA GLN A 540 22.69 20.24 -2.40
C GLN A 540 24.07 19.95 -1.79
N HIS A 541 24.64 18.80 -2.08
CA HIS A 541 25.93 18.34 -1.56
C HIS A 541 27.09 18.44 -2.57
N TYR A 542 26.89 19.14 -3.66
CA TYR A 542 27.88 19.38 -4.71
C TYR A 542 27.87 20.84 -5.13
N THR A 543 28.94 21.28 -5.76
CA THR A 543 29.02 22.59 -6.42
C THR A 543 28.50 22.44 -7.85
N PRO A 544 27.44 23.17 -8.25
CA PRO A 544 26.97 23.10 -9.62
C PRO A 544 28.01 23.62 -10.63
N GLU A 545 28.09 23.01 -11.79
CA GLU A 545 29.05 23.38 -12.83
C GLU A 545 28.91 24.84 -13.26
N ASP A 546 27.66 25.32 -13.29
CA ASP A 546 27.29 26.66 -13.72
C ASP A 546 27.24 27.69 -12.56
N GLN A 547 27.86 27.42 -11.41
CA GLN A 547 27.78 28.26 -10.20
C GLN A 547 28.15 29.74 -10.42
N GLU A 548 29.06 30.02 -11.34
CA GLU A 548 29.49 31.38 -11.68
C GLU A 548 28.48 32.12 -12.56
N GLN A 549 27.49 31.41 -13.11
CA GLN A 549 26.47 31.99 -13.97
C GLN A 549 25.37 32.67 -13.14
N LEU A 550 24.75 33.71 -13.71
CA LEU A 550 23.66 34.42 -13.03
C LEU A 550 22.44 33.55 -12.76
N MET A 551 22.16 32.59 -13.63
CA MET A 551 21.01 31.67 -13.58
C MET A 551 21.45 30.23 -13.34
N HIS A 552 22.36 30.03 -12.36
CA HIS A 552 22.89 28.71 -12.04
C HIS A 552 21.85 27.76 -11.45
N TYR A 553 22.07 26.48 -11.62
CA TYR A 553 21.28 25.39 -11.04
C TYR A 553 21.46 25.37 -9.51
N ARG A 554 20.38 25.51 -8.77
CA ARG A 554 20.40 25.53 -7.31
C ARG A 554 19.36 24.61 -6.72
N GLU A 555 19.81 23.63 -5.95
CA GLU A 555 18.96 22.75 -5.13
C GLU A 555 18.95 23.23 -3.67
N ALA A 556 17.81 23.05 -3.00
CA ALA A 556 17.65 23.41 -1.60
C ALA A 556 16.56 22.56 -0.92
N LYS A 557 16.72 22.30 0.37
CA LYS A 557 15.74 21.55 1.15
C LYS A 557 14.37 22.27 1.21
N ASP A 558 14.38 23.58 1.18
CA ASP A 558 13.21 24.47 1.11
C ASP A 558 12.94 24.97 -0.32
N GLY A 559 13.55 24.34 -1.32
CA GLY A 559 13.36 24.70 -2.73
C GLY A 559 11.89 24.74 -3.11
N HIS A 560 11.53 25.70 -3.95
CA HIS A 560 10.14 26.00 -4.29
C HIS A 560 9.67 25.26 -5.55
N MET A 561 10.57 25.11 -6.56
CA MET A 561 10.29 24.38 -7.78
C MET A 561 10.39 22.88 -7.55
N LEU A 562 9.48 22.13 -8.18
CA LEU A 562 9.58 20.68 -8.30
C LEU A 562 10.17 20.30 -9.66
N GLN A 563 11.28 19.58 -9.63
CA GLN A 563 11.92 19.00 -10.81
C GLN A 563 11.89 17.48 -10.64
N GLU A 564 10.99 16.83 -11.41
CA GLU A 564 10.65 15.43 -11.20
C GLU A 564 11.46 14.46 -12.09
N GLY A 565 12.43 14.99 -12.84
CA GLY A 565 13.14 14.21 -13.85
C GLY A 565 12.27 13.92 -15.07
N ILE A 566 12.77 13.13 -16.01
CA ILE A 566 12.02 12.72 -17.21
C ILE A 566 10.98 11.65 -16.79
N ASN A 567 9.91 12.12 -16.15
CA ASN A 567 8.83 11.30 -15.59
C ASN A 567 7.53 12.09 -15.54
N GLU A 568 6.80 12.13 -16.63
CA GLU A 568 5.53 12.87 -16.74
C GLU A 568 4.45 12.31 -15.81
N ALA A 569 4.37 10.99 -15.68
CA ALA A 569 3.41 10.34 -14.76
C ALA A 569 3.68 10.74 -13.29
N GLY A 570 4.96 10.83 -12.91
CA GLY A 570 5.37 11.32 -11.58
C GLY A 570 5.07 12.80 -11.40
N ALA A 571 5.42 13.65 -12.37
CA ALA A 571 5.13 15.08 -12.33
C ALA A 571 3.62 15.37 -12.24
N MET A 572 2.78 14.60 -12.97
CA MET A 572 1.33 14.69 -12.86
C MET A 572 0.83 14.23 -11.48
N SER A 573 1.44 13.21 -10.89
CA SER A 573 1.11 12.75 -9.54
C SER A 573 1.48 13.79 -8.47
N ALA A 574 2.63 14.46 -8.62
CA ALA A 574 3.02 15.60 -7.77
C ALA A 574 2.04 16.76 -7.91
N TRP A 575 1.66 17.08 -9.15
CA TRP A 575 0.64 18.08 -9.43
C TRP A 575 -0.70 17.75 -8.76
N ALA A 576 -1.17 16.51 -8.87
CA ALA A 576 -2.42 16.05 -8.25
C ALA A 576 -2.36 16.15 -6.71
N ALA A 577 -1.23 15.77 -6.09
CA ALA A 577 -1.04 15.86 -4.65
C ALA A 577 -1.06 17.32 -4.15
N LEU A 578 -0.45 18.26 -4.88
CA LEU A 578 -0.52 19.69 -4.59
C LEU A 578 -1.92 20.27 -4.85
N ALA A 579 -2.53 19.97 -6.00
CA ALA A 579 -3.85 20.47 -6.36
C ALA A 579 -4.93 20.03 -5.36
N THR A 580 -4.77 18.86 -4.74
CA THR A 580 -5.68 18.35 -3.71
C THR A 580 -5.25 18.67 -2.27
N SER A 581 -4.19 19.45 -2.09
CA SER A 581 -3.68 19.83 -0.76
C SER A 581 -4.68 20.62 0.07
N TYR A 582 -5.63 21.33 -0.56
CA TYR A 582 -6.76 21.95 0.15
C TYR A 582 -7.54 20.91 0.98
N SER A 583 -7.70 19.72 0.45
CA SER A 583 -8.43 18.62 1.11
C SER A 583 -7.54 17.87 2.12
N THR A 584 -6.30 17.54 1.76
CA THR A 584 -5.40 16.73 2.59
C THR A 584 -4.75 17.52 3.72
N ASN A 585 -4.51 18.83 3.51
CA ASN A 585 -3.72 19.65 4.43
C ASN A 585 -4.41 20.96 4.87
N ASN A 586 -5.66 21.22 4.42
CA ASN A 586 -6.32 22.51 4.58
C ASN A 586 -5.49 23.68 4.00
N LEU A 587 -4.75 23.40 2.94
CA LEU A 587 -3.77 24.31 2.35
C LEU A 587 -3.97 24.36 0.83
N PRO A 588 -4.74 25.32 0.29
CA PRO A 588 -4.87 25.47 -1.15
C PRO A 588 -3.53 25.81 -1.80
N MET A 589 -3.15 25.04 -2.83
CA MET A 589 -1.95 25.26 -3.62
C MET A 589 -2.31 25.51 -5.07
N ILE A 590 -1.43 26.14 -5.83
CA ILE A 590 -1.59 26.45 -7.26
C ILE A 590 -0.40 25.82 -8.00
N PRO A 591 -0.45 24.51 -8.28
CA PRO A 591 0.59 23.84 -9.02
C PRO A 591 0.49 24.17 -10.53
N MET A 592 1.63 24.52 -11.11
CA MET A 592 1.78 24.86 -12.53
C MET A 592 2.67 23.81 -13.19
N TYR A 593 2.05 22.77 -13.75
CA TYR A 593 2.76 21.70 -14.46
C TYR A 593 2.94 22.06 -15.92
N MET A 594 4.19 22.10 -16.39
CA MET A 594 4.56 22.39 -17.77
C MET A 594 5.21 21.17 -18.40
N TYR A 595 4.63 20.69 -19.49
CA TYR A 595 5.11 19.49 -20.20
C TYR A 595 4.72 19.53 -21.69
N TYR A 596 5.33 18.67 -22.48
CA TYR A 596 4.91 18.41 -23.84
C TYR A 596 3.73 17.44 -23.87
N SER A 597 2.59 17.86 -24.41
CA SER A 597 1.34 17.08 -24.40
C SER A 597 1.43 15.73 -25.12
N MET A 598 2.45 15.53 -25.97
CA MET A 598 2.69 14.24 -26.63
C MET A 598 3.24 13.16 -25.69
N PHE A 599 3.69 13.53 -24.48
CA PHE A 599 4.29 12.62 -23.49
C PHE A 599 3.42 12.47 -22.23
N GLY A 600 2.28 13.16 -22.13
CA GLY A 600 1.40 13.18 -20.97
C GLY A 600 -0.03 12.73 -21.21
#